data_389c42c369642b31ad78b6c590e3fd8a
#
_entry.id   389c42c369642b31ad78b6c590e3fd8a
#
_cell.length_a   1.000
_cell.length_b   1.000
_cell.length_c   1.000
_cell.angle_alpha   90.00
_cell.angle_beta   90.00
_cell.angle_gamma   90.00
#
_symmetry.space_group_name_H-M   'P 1'
#
loop_
_entity.id
_entity.type
_entity.pdbx_description
1 polymer ?
#
loop_
_entity_poly.entity_id
_entity_poly.type
_entity_poly.pdbx_seq_one_letter_code
_entity_poly.pdbx_strand_id
1 'polypeptide(L)'
;MKKLLLIIDYQNDFVADGGELSSGENAQAIEDNIVKRIKAYQKAGQDVLCTLDTHDASEWEQLPESKSFPLHCAEDSAGWQLYGKLADMGLETITKASFMLEQTDIDWMVRQYDVIELAGVSTDICVLQNAVGLYNHAVNQSLKVGFEVCGECVAAFDDASHLYSLDYMQRILSFKLLSGAGAKV
;
A
#
# COMPACT_ATOMS: atom_id res chain seq x y z
N MET A 1 8.61 12.70 16.68
CA MET A 1 7.42 12.17 15.94
C MET A 1 7.92 11.03 15.10
N LYS A 2 7.44 9.82 15.37
CA LYS A 2 7.84 8.61 14.64
C LYS A 2 6.89 8.38 13.49
N LYS A 3 7.41 8.24 12.27
CA LYS A 3 6.60 8.07 11.06
C LYS A 3 6.88 6.73 10.40
N LEU A 4 5.84 6.17 9.75
CA LEU A 4 5.91 5.01 8.88
C LEU A 4 5.51 5.41 7.46
N LEU A 5 6.30 5.05 6.46
CA LEU A 5 5.87 4.95 5.08
C LEU A 5 5.47 3.49 4.83
N LEU A 6 4.18 3.25 4.64
CA LEU A 6 3.64 1.93 4.34
C LEU A 6 3.36 1.84 2.83
N ILE A 7 4.15 1.02 2.13
CA ILE A 7 4.02 0.81 0.69
C ILE A 7 3.18 -0.43 0.47
N ILE A 8 2.00 -0.25 -0.08
CA ILE A 8 1.00 -1.29 -0.27
C ILE A 8 1.24 -2.00 -1.61
N ASP A 9 1.57 -3.29 -1.55
CA ASP A 9 1.50 -4.27 -2.63
C ASP A 9 2.15 -3.83 -3.95
N TYR A 10 3.30 -3.15 -3.91
CA TYR A 10 3.99 -2.72 -5.13
C TYR A 10 4.79 -3.89 -5.71
N GLN A 11 4.06 -4.94 -6.12
CA GLN A 11 4.54 -6.24 -6.57
C GLN A 11 4.42 -6.40 -8.10
N ASN A 12 5.17 -7.34 -8.68
CA ASN A 12 5.18 -7.54 -10.13
C ASN A 12 3.80 -7.85 -10.70
N ASP A 13 2.97 -8.66 -10.04
CA ASP A 13 1.63 -8.99 -10.55
C ASP A 13 0.69 -7.77 -10.63
N PHE A 14 0.94 -6.73 -9.85
CA PHE A 14 0.14 -5.51 -9.88
C PHE A 14 0.75 -4.39 -10.75
N VAL A 15 2.05 -4.48 -11.09
CA VAL A 15 2.78 -3.36 -11.73
C VAL A 15 3.43 -3.74 -13.05
N ALA A 16 4.01 -4.94 -13.18
CA ALA A 16 4.77 -5.33 -14.36
C ALA A 16 3.87 -5.55 -15.58
N ASP A 17 4.45 -5.35 -16.78
CA ASP A 17 3.80 -5.80 -18.01
C ASP A 17 3.60 -7.32 -17.95
N GLY A 18 2.36 -7.76 -18.16
CA GLY A 18 2.00 -9.18 -18.06
C GLY A 18 1.83 -9.72 -16.65
N GLY A 19 1.84 -8.88 -15.61
CA GLY A 19 1.38 -9.25 -14.27
C GLY A 19 -0.12 -9.60 -14.29
N GLU A 20 -0.52 -10.57 -13.48
CA GLU A 20 -1.88 -11.15 -13.51
C GLU A 20 -2.99 -10.12 -13.24
N LEU A 21 -2.70 -9.08 -12.45
CA LEU A 21 -3.60 -7.97 -12.13
C LEU A 21 -2.90 -6.61 -12.30
N SER A 22 -2.11 -6.47 -13.36
CA SER A 22 -1.33 -5.26 -13.59
C SER A 22 -2.21 -4.04 -13.90
N SER A 23 -1.98 -2.95 -13.16
CA SER A 23 -2.48 -1.62 -13.49
C SER A 23 -1.64 -0.91 -14.58
N GLY A 24 -0.66 -1.59 -15.15
CA GLY A 24 0.15 -1.16 -16.29
C GLY A 24 0.86 0.17 -16.07
N GLU A 25 0.80 1.02 -17.10
CA GLU A 25 1.49 2.32 -17.12
C GLU A 25 1.15 3.21 -15.91
N ASN A 26 -0.07 3.17 -15.40
CA ASN A 26 -0.47 3.95 -14.22
C ASN A 26 0.36 3.55 -12.99
N ALA A 27 0.51 2.25 -12.74
CA ALA A 27 1.29 1.75 -11.61
C ALA A 27 2.81 1.95 -11.82
N GLN A 28 3.29 1.76 -13.05
CA GLN A 28 4.71 1.96 -13.38
C GLN A 28 5.15 3.42 -13.25
N ALA A 29 4.27 4.36 -13.59
CA ALA A 29 4.56 5.79 -13.55
C ALA A 29 4.86 6.33 -12.13
N ILE A 30 4.41 5.65 -11.09
CA ILE A 30 4.63 6.09 -9.70
C ILE A 30 5.92 5.57 -9.08
N GLU A 31 6.67 4.67 -9.74
CA GLU A 31 7.89 4.05 -9.18
C GLU A 31 8.90 5.08 -8.68
N ASP A 32 9.27 6.03 -9.52
CA ASP A 32 10.28 7.04 -9.17
C ASP A 32 9.84 7.92 -8.00
N ASN A 33 8.54 8.20 -7.89
CA ASN A 33 7.98 8.95 -6.78
C ASN A 33 8.02 8.14 -5.47
N ILE A 34 7.70 6.86 -5.51
CA ILE A 34 7.83 5.95 -4.35
C ILE A 34 9.29 5.87 -3.92
N VAL A 35 10.23 5.64 -4.85
CA VAL A 35 11.67 5.58 -4.54
C VAL A 35 12.17 6.89 -3.91
N LYS A 36 11.73 8.03 -4.44
CA LYS A 36 12.05 9.34 -3.86
C LYS A 36 11.51 9.48 -2.44
N ARG A 37 10.30 8.99 -2.19
CA ARG A 37 9.66 9.02 -0.88
C ARG A 37 10.38 8.12 0.12
N ILE A 38 10.72 6.88 -0.27
CA ILE A 38 11.53 5.95 0.52
C ILE A 38 12.85 6.61 0.97
N LYS A 39 13.60 7.19 0.02
CA LYS A 39 14.88 7.86 0.33
C LYS A 39 14.71 9.03 1.29
N ALA A 40 13.59 9.76 1.19
CA ALA A 40 13.31 10.87 2.12
C ALA A 40 13.04 10.36 3.54
N TYR A 41 12.30 9.27 3.70
CA TYR A 41 12.04 8.63 4.99
C TYR A 41 13.33 8.08 5.61
N GLN A 42 14.10 7.30 4.85
CA GLN A 42 15.39 6.76 5.30
C GLN A 42 16.37 7.87 5.72
N LYS A 43 16.46 8.95 4.95
CA LYS A 43 17.30 10.11 5.28
C LYS A 43 16.87 10.82 6.56
N ALA A 44 15.57 10.82 6.86
CA ALA A 44 15.00 11.38 8.07
C ALA A 44 15.07 10.43 9.28
N GLY A 45 15.61 9.21 9.12
CA GLY A 45 15.64 8.17 10.15
C GLY A 45 14.24 7.65 10.52
N GLN A 46 13.33 7.65 9.58
CA GLN A 46 11.96 7.15 9.71
C GLN A 46 11.82 5.77 9.07
N ASP A 47 10.80 5.03 9.46
CA ASP A 47 10.61 3.64 9.05
C ASP A 47 9.89 3.54 7.69
N VAL A 48 10.26 2.51 6.92
CA VAL A 48 9.62 2.13 5.65
C VAL A 48 9.30 0.65 5.72
N LEU A 49 8.06 0.29 5.37
CA LEU A 49 7.58 -1.09 5.35
C LEU A 49 6.76 -1.32 4.08
N CYS A 50 6.97 -2.47 3.42
CA CYS A 50 6.18 -2.89 2.27
C CYS A 50 5.22 -4.00 2.67
N THR A 51 3.96 -3.95 2.22
CA THR A 51 3.10 -5.11 2.26
C THR A 51 3.30 -5.96 1.01
N LEU A 52 3.17 -7.27 1.17
CA LEU A 52 3.13 -8.23 0.08
C LEU A 52 1.79 -8.98 0.16
N ASP A 53 0.94 -8.77 -0.81
CA ASP A 53 -0.21 -9.63 -1.01
C ASP A 53 0.29 -11.05 -1.31
N THR A 54 -0.27 -12.07 -0.64
CA THR A 54 0.36 -13.39 -0.63
C THR A 54 -0.70 -14.48 -0.61
N HIS A 55 -0.73 -15.30 -1.65
CA HIS A 55 -1.72 -16.36 -1.80
C HIS A 55 -1.06 -17.73 -1.93
N ASP A 56 -1.64 -18.73 -1.26
CA ASP A 56 -1.33 -20.15 -1.52
C ASP A 56 -2.09 -20.59 -2.78
N ALA A 57 -1.35 -20.93 -3.84
CA ALA A 57 -1.93 -21.37 -5.10
C ALA A 57 -2.82 -22.62 -4.95
N SER A 58 -2.54 -23.47 -3.95
CA SER A 58 -3.33 -24.70 -3.71
C SER A 58 -4.68 -24.44 -3.04
N GLU A 59 -4.83 -23.30 -2.37
CA GLU A 59 -6.05 -22.93 -1.66
C GLU A 59 -6.88 -21.86 -2.41
N TRP A 60 -6.30 -21.24 -3.44
CA TRP A 60 -6.88 -20.11 -4.16
C TRP A 60 -8.34 -20.29 -4.56
N GLU A 61 -8.67 -21.41 -5.21
CA GLU A 61 -10.02 -21.69 -5.70
C GLU A 61 -11.09 -21.74 -4.60
N GLN A 62 -10.68 -21.88 -3.33
CA GLN A 62 -11.57 -21.93 -2.18
C GLN A 62 -11.85 -20.53 -1.61
N LEU A 63 -11.05 -19.53 -1.98
CA LEU A 63 -11.20 -18.17 -1.49
C LEU A 63 -12.32 -17.43 -2.21
N PRO A 64 -13.09 -16.56 -1.51
CA PRO A 64 -14.10 -15.71 -2.15
C PRO A 64 -13.53 -14.85 -3.28
N GLU A 65 -12.28 -14.43 -3.18
CA GLU A 65 -11.59 -13.56 -4.10
C GLU A 65 -11.39 -14.21 -5.48
N SER A 66 -11.20 -15.53 -5.56
CA SER A 66 -11.06 -16.28 -6.80
C SER A 66 -12.27 -16.16 -7.75
N LYS A 67 -13.41 -15.71 -7.23
CA LYS A 67 -14.60 -15.46 -8.05
C LYS A 67 -14.54 -14.17 -8.85
N SER A 68 -13.67 -13.26 -8.46
CA SER A 68 -13.54 -11.91 -9.04
C SER A 68 -12.22 -11.69 -9.74
N PHE A 69 -11.17 -12.39 -9.30
CA PHE A 69 -9.80 -12.19 -9.77
C PHE A 69 -9.13 -13.52 -10.13
N PRO A 70 -8.17 -13.53 -11.07
CA PRO A 70 -7.28 -14.66 -11.28
C PRO A 70 -6.34 -14.85 -10.09
N LEU A 71 -5.70 -16.01 -9.98
CA LEU A 71 -4.60 -16.20 -9.04
C LEU A 71 -3.49 -15.18 -9.35
N HIS A 72 -3.09 -14.45 -8.34
CA HIS A 72 -2.02 -13.47 -8.39
C HIS A 72 -1.19 -13.54 -7.12
N CYS A 73 -0.01 -12.97 -7.12
CA CYS A 73 0.90 -12.92 -5.97
C CYS A 73 1.02 -14.27 -5.24
N ALA A 74 1.06 -15.38 -6.02
CA ALA A 74 1.30 -16.69 -5.45
C ALA A 74 2.66 -16.69 -4.72
N GLU A 75 2.69 -17.18 -3.49
CA GLU A 75 3.88 -17.16 -2.64
C GLU A 75 5.10 -17.73 -3.39
N ASP A 76 6.25 -17.09 -3.24
CA ASP A 76 7.52 -17.42 -3.90
C ASP A 76 7.53 -17.30 -5.45
N SER A 77 6.43 -16.89 -6.09
CA SER A 77 6.42 -16.65 -7.54
C SER A 77 7.16 -15.36 -7.93
N ALA A 78 7.46 -15.21 -9.22
CA ALA A 78 7.99 -13.96 -9.74
C ALA A 78 7.00 -12.78 -9.59
N GLY A 79 5.69 -13.06 -9.71
CA GLY A 79 4.62 -12.08 -9.54
C GLY A 79 4.53 -11.52 -8.13
N TRP A 80 4.86 -12.34 -7.13
CA TRP A 80 4.84 -11.99 -5.71
C TRP A 80 5.96 -11.01 -5.31
N GLN A 81 7.10 -11.00 -6.03
CA GLN A 81 8.23 -10.14 -5.68
C GLN A 81 7.92 -8.66 -5.85
N LEU A 82 8.57 -7.80 -5.07
CA LEU A 82 8.51 -6.35 -5.25
C LEU A 82 8.93 -5.97 -6.68
N TYR A 83 8.26 -4.97 -7.25
CA TYR A 83 8.53 -4.50 -8.61
C TYR A 83 9.75 -3.59 -8.70
N GLY A 84 10.47 -3.73 -9.80
CA GLY A 84 11.47 -2.78 -10.28
C GLY A 84 12.54 -2.42 -9.25
N LYS A 85 12.77 -1.13 -9.06
CA LYS A 85 13.82 -0.62 -8.15
C LYS A 85 13.61 -0.99 -6.69
N LEU A 86 12.36 -1.22 -6.27
CA LEU A 86 12.06 -1.58 -4.89
C LEU A 86 12.61 -2.96 -4.52
N ALA A 87 12.69 -3.89 -5.48
CA ALA A 87 13.24 -5.22 -5.27
C ALA A 87 14.71 -5.21 -4.78
N ASP A 88 15.49 -4.21 -5.21
CA ASP A 88 16.91 -4.09 -4.89
C ASP A 88 17.21 -3.20 -3.68
N MET A 89 16.18 -2.62 -3.03
CA MET A 89 16.39 -1.64 -1.96
C MET A 89 16.54 -2.27 -0.56
N GLY A 90 16.34 -3.58 -0.42
CA GLY A 90 16.43 -4.27 0.87
C GLY A 90 15.41 -3.77 1.91
N LEU A 91 14.18 -3.54 1.47
CA LEU A 91 13.10 -3.02 2.31
C LEU A 91 12.54 -4.13 3.21
N GLU A 92 12.11 -3.76 4.41
CA GLU A 92 11.35 -4.67 5.27
C GLU A 92 9.98 -4.94 4.66
N THR A 93 9.51 -6.19 4.77
CA THR A 93 8.24 -6.63 4.21
C THR A 93 7.38 -7.34 5.24
N ILE A 94 6.06 -7.28 5.06
CA ILE A 94 5.05 -8.02 5.81
C ILE A 94 4.03 -8.59 4.84
N THR A 95 3.63 -9.84 5.02
CA THR A 95 2.64 -10.49 4.16
C THR A 95 1.22 -10.26 4.64
N LYS A 96 0.26 -10.28 3.73
CA LYS A 96 -1.17 -10.30 4.00
C LYS A 96 -1.88 -11.21 2.98
N ALA A 97 -2.98 -11.82 3.36
CA ALA A 97 -3.73 -12.76 2.52
C ALA A 97 -5.09 -12.19 2.07
N SER A 98 -5.28 -10.89 2.17
CA SER A 98 -6.49 -10.18 1.73
C SER A 98 -6.16 -8.73 1.42
N PHE A 99 -7.12 -7.96 0.91
CA PHE A 99 -6.90 -6.54 0.57
C PHE A 99 -6.37 -5.70 1.73
N MET A 100 -6.69 -6.06 2.97
CA MET A 100 -6.30 -5.34 4.17
C MET A 100 -5.33 -6.18 5.01
N LEU A 101 -4.42 -5.52 5.72
CA LEU A 101 -3.58 -6.12 6.75
C LEU A 101 -4.41 -6.76 7.86
N GLU A 102 -3.82 -7.73 8.53
CA GLU A 102 -4.43 -8.33 9.71
C GLU A 102 -4.58 -7.33 10.86
N GLN A 103 -5.57 -7.59 11.71
CA GLN A 103 -5.91 -6.70 12.82
C GLN A 103 -4.74 -6.51 13.81
N THR A 104 -3.90 -7.54 13.98
CA THR A 104 -2.69 -7.51 14.83
C THR A 104 -1.64 -6.55 14.30
N ASP A 105 -1.44 -6.51 12.98
CA ASP A 105 -0.47 -5.63 12.33
C ASP A 105 -0.95 -4.19 12.36
N ILE A 106 -2.24 -3.98 12.10
CA ILE A 106 -2.88 -2.67 12.23
C ILE A 106 -2.74 -2.14 13.67
N ASP A 107 -3.04 -2.97 14.69
CA ASP A 107 -2.91 -2.57 16.10
C ASP A 107 -1.47 -2.18 16.45
N TRP A 108 -0.50 -2.99 16.02
CA TRP A 108 0.91 -2.69 16.21
C TRP A 108 1.29 -1.34 15.56
N MET A 109 0.92 -1.10 14.30
CA MET A 109 1.28 0.11 13.58
C MET A 109 0.71 1.36 14.22
N VAL A 110 -0.60 1.37 14.55
CA VAL A 110 -1.25 2.56 15.12
C VAL A 110 -0.81 2.87 16.57
N ARG A 111 -0.19 1.89 17.26
CA ARG A 111 0.42 2.12 18.58
C ARG A 111 1.88 2.54 18.51
N GLN A 112 2.57 2.18 17.42
CA GLN A 112 4.01 2.40 17.28
C GLN A 112 4.34 3.74 16.63
N TYR A 113 3.45 4.26 15.77
CA TYR A 113 3.71 5.43 14.95
C TYR A 113 2.77 6.59 15.25
N ASP A 114 3.32 7.81 15.23
CA ASP A 114 2.55 9.05 15.34
C ASP A 114 1.86 9.41 14.02
N VAL A 115 2.49 9.03 12.89
CA VAL A 115 1.95 9.25 11.53
C VAL A 115 2.24 8.03 10.68
N ILE A 116 1.23 7.60 9.89
CA ILE A 116 1.34 6.55 8.87
C ILE A 116 0.98 7.17 7.51
N GLU A 117 1.93 7.13 6.59
CA GLU A 117 1.75 7.55 5.20
C GLU A 117 1.59 6.35 4.31
N LEU A 118 0.59 6.37 3.41
CA LEU A 118 0.32 5.31 2.44
C LEU A 118 0.87 5.65 1.05
N ALA A 119 1.44 4.65 0.41
CA ALA A 119 1.85 4.63 -0.99
C ALA A 119 1.55 3.24 -1.60
N GLY A 120 1.69 3.05 -2.91
CA GLY A 120 1.54 1.75 -3.57
C GLY A 120 0.25 1.60 -4.37
N VAL A 121 -0.24 0.36 -4.51
CA VAL A 121 -1.37 -0.03 -5.39
C VAL A 121 -2.31 -1.05 -4.74
N SER A 122 -3.57 -1.19 -5.19
CA SER A 122 -4.30 -0.23 -6.01
C SER A 122 -5.00 0.79 -5.10
N THR A 123 -5.04 2.07 -5.52
CA THR A 123 -5.58 3.16 -4.67
C THR A 123 -6.98 2.86 -4.16
N ASP A 124 -7.82 2.27 -4.98
CA ASP A 124 -9.25 1.98 -4.75
C ASP A 124 -9.51 0.62 -4.10
N ILE A 125 -8.50 -0.25 -4.01
CA ILE A 125 -8.62 -1.60 -3.43
C ILE A 125 -7.75 -1.69 -2.17
N CYS A 126 -6.52 -2.18 -2.29
CA CYS A 126 -5.66 -2.46 -1.13
C CYS A 126 -5.28 -1.20 -0.35
N VAL A 127 -4.95 -0.09 -1.04
CA VAL A 127 -4.62 1.18 -0.35
C VAL A 127 -5.82 1.70 0.44
N LEU A 128 -7.01 1.76 -0.20
CA LEU A 128 -8.23 2.22 0.46
C LEU A 128 -8.65 1.30 1.61
N GLN A 129 -8.58 -0.03 1.44
CA GLN A 129 -8.94 -0.98 2.49
C GLN A 129 -8.02 -0.84 3.71
N ASN A 130 -6.72 -0.69 3.50
CA ASN A 130 -5.78 -0.43 4.60
C ASN A 130 -6.02 0.94 5.25
N ALA A 131 -6.35 1.97 4.47
CA ALA A 131 -6.73 3.28 5.02
C ALA A 131 -7.95 3.19 5.94
N VAL A 132 -8.99 2.47 5.50
CA VAL A 132 -10.21 2.22 6.30
C VAL A 132 -9.90 1.44 7.57
N GLY A 133 -9.09 0.37 7.46
CA GLY A 133 -8.69 -0.47 8.60
C GLY A 133 -7.92 0.32 9.66
N LEU A 134 -6.87 1.02 9.24
CA LEU A 134 -6.03 1.86 10.11
C LEU A 134 -6.86 2.95 10.82
N TYR A 135 -7.67 3.69 10.06
CA TYR A 135 -8.52 4.75 10.62
C TYR A 135 -9.51 4.21 11.65
N ASN A 136 -10.30 3.19 11.29
CA ASN A 136 -11.33 2.65 12.17
C ASN A 136 -10.72 2.03 13.44
N HIS A 137 -9.57 1.33 13.30
CA HIS A 137 -8.91 0.76 14.46
C HIS A 137 -8.41 1.86 15.41
N ALA A 138 -7.73 2.89 14.89
CA ALA A 138 -7.26 4.01 15.70
C ALA A 138 -8.42 4.71 16.44
N VAL A 139 -9.54 4.96 15.74
CA VAL A 139 -10.74 5.56 16.34
C VAL A 139 -11.33 4.67 17.44
N ASN A 140 -11.51 3.37 17.17
CA ASN A 140 -12.07 2.42 18.13
C ASN A 140 -11.21 2.27 19.39
N GLN A 141 -9.89 2.42 19.27
CA GLN A 141 -8.93 2.36 20.37
C GLN A 141 -8.63 3.74 20.98
N SER A 142 -9.28 4.80 20.51
CA SER A 142 -9.05 6.19 20.96
C SER A 142 -7.58 6.64 20.86
N LEU A 143 -6.87 6.16 19.83
CA LEU A 143 -5.47 6.49 19.55
C LEU A 143 -5.38 7.75 18.69
N LYS A 144 -4.33 8.56 18.96
CA LYS A 144 -4.06 9.78 18.19
C LYS A 144 -2.96 9.50 17.17
N VAL A 145 -3.35 9.07 15.99
CA VAL A 145 -2.45 8.81 14.85
C VAL A 145 -2.83 9.73 13.70
N GLY A 146 -1.84 10.34 13.07
CA GLY A 146 -2.01 11.08 11.83
C GLY A 146 -1.95 10.13 10.63
N PHE A 147 -2.80 10.34 9.64
CA PHE A 147 -2.79 9.57 8.41
C PHE A 147 -2.51 10.48 7.22
N GLU A 148 -1.58 10.06 6.37
CA GLU A 148 -1.18 10.81 5.17
C GLU A 148 -1.23 9.87 3.95
N VAL A 149 -1.49 10.43 2.77
CA VAL A 149 -1.36 9.73 1.49
C VAL A 149 -0.72 10.66 0.47
N CYS A 150 0.28 10.16 -0.25
CA CYS A 150 0.90 10.90 -1.36
C CYS A 150 0.21 10.52 -2.67
N GLY A 151 -0.59 11.42 -3.23
CA GLY A 151 -1.34 11.15 -4.47
C GLY A 151 -0.46 10.77 -5.66
N GLU A 152 0.77 11.25 -5.72
CA GLU A 152 1.76 10.87 -6.76
C GLU A 152 2.45 9.53 -6.50
N CYS A 153 2.21 8.89 -5.35
CA CYS A 153 2.80 7.62 -4.94
C CYS A 153 1.77 6.49 -4.86
N VAL A 154 0.55 6.71 -5.32
CA VAL A 154 -0.51 5.71 -5.42
C VAL A 154 -1.11 5.69 -6.82
N ALA A 155 -1.57 4.54 -7.29
CA ALA A 155 -2.21 4.39 -8.59
C ALA A 155 -3.32 3.33 -8.54
N ALA A 156 -4.26 3.42 -9.47
CA ALA A 156 -5.34 2.45 -9.69
C ALA A 156 -5.43 2.06 -11.17
N PHE A 157 -6.32 1.12 -11.49
CA PHE A 157 -6.57 0.69 -12.86
C PHE A 157 -7.14 1.83 -13.72
N ASP A 158 -7.91 2.72 -13.12
CA ASP A 158 -8.51 3.87 -13.80
C ASP A 158 -8.52 5.14 -12.94
N ASP A 159 -8.52 6.28 -13.61
CA ASP A 159 -8.44 7.59 -12.96
C ASP A 159 -9.67 7.92 -12.10
N ALA A 160 -10.86 7.45 -12.48
CA ALA A 160 -12.09 7.78 -11.76
C ALA A 160 -12.10 7.11 -10.38
N SER A 161 -11.75 5.83 -10.32
CA SER A 161 -11.62 5.08 -9.07
C SER A 161 -10.49 5.64 -8.20
N HIS A 162 -9.36 6.00 -8.81
CA HIS A 162 -8.24 6.64 -8.13
C HIS A 162 -8.67 7.96 -7.44
N LEU A 163 -9.26 8.88 -8.20
CA LEU A 163 -9.68 10.19 -7.69
C LEU A 163 -10.77 10.07 -6.63
N TYR A 164 -11.75 9.17 -6.83
CA TYR A 164 -12.79 8.89 -5.83
C TYR A 164 -12.18 8.42 -4.50
N SER A 165 -11.21 7.52 -4.56
CA SER A 165 -10.59 6.94 -3.37
C SER A 165 -9.73 7.95 -2.61
N LEU A 166 -8.99 8.81 -3.31
CA LEU A 166 -8.26 9.91 -2.68
C LEU A 166 -9.20 10.91 -2.00
N ASP A 167 -10.29 11.29 -2.68
CA ASP A 167 -11.32 12.17 -2.11
C ASP A 167 -12.00 11.52 -0.88
N TYR A 168 -12.30 10.22 -0.93
CA TYR A 168 -12.85 9.47 0.19
C TYR A 168 -11.87 9.47 1.38
N MET A 169 -10.61 9.11 1.18
CA MET A 169 -9.59 9.12 2.23
C MET A 169 -9.47 10.52 2.87
N GLN A 170 -9.46 11.57 2.06
CA GLN A 170 -9.33 12.93 2.56
C GLN A 170 -10.57 13.41 3.35
N ARG A 171 -11.77 13.28 2.76
CA ARG A 171 -13.01 13.86 3.34
C ARG A 171 -13.62 13.00 4.44
N ILE A 172 -13.53 11.68 4.32
CA ILE A 172 -14.22 10.76 5.23
C ILE A 172 -13.27 10.23 6.30
N LEU A 173 -12.05 9.83 5.90
CA LEU A 173 -11.08 9.24 6.82
C LEU A 173 -10.06 10.26 7.36
N SER A 174 -10.22 11.54 7.01
CA SER A 174 -9.35 12.63 7.47
C SER A 174 -7.85 12.45 7.13
N PHE A 175 -7.55 11.70 6.07
CA PHE A 175 -6.19 11.61 5.57
C PHE A 175 -5.72 12.95 5.02
N LYS A 176 -4.49 13.31 5.32
CA LYS A 176 -3.85 14.46 4.70
C LYS A 176 -3.30 14.06 3.34
N LEU A 177 -3.84 14.65 2.27
CA LEU A 177 -3.29 14.47 0.93
C LEU A 177 -2.03 15.35 0.77
N LEU A 178 -0.91 14.70 0.49
CA LEU A 178 0.36 15.38 0.26
C LEU A 178 0.46 15.86 -1.19
N SER A 179 0.94 17.08 -1.36
CA SER A 179 1.18 17.70 -2.66
C SER A 179 2.56 17.32 -3.19
N GLY A 180 2.68 16.10 -3.70
CA GLY A 180 3.87 15.59 -4.36
C GLY A 180 4.83 14.77 -3.50
N ALA A 181 5.57 13.88 -4.16
CA ALA A 181 6.55 12.97 -3.55
C ALA A 181 7.75 13.69 -2.90
N GLY A 182 7.89 15.00 -3.14
CA GLY A 182 8.90 15.85 -2.52
C GLY A 182 8.49 16.49 -1.19
N ALA A 183 7.27 16.24 -0.69
CA ALA A 183 6.82 16.80 0.58
C ALA A 183 7.76 16.41 1.74
N LYS A 184 7.95 17.31 2.70
CA LYS A 184 8.81 17.05 3.85
C LYS A 184 8.27 15.91 4.70
N VAL A 185 9.16 15.04 5.13
CA VAL A 185 8.89 13.94 6.05
C VAL A 185 8.80 14.44 7.50
#